data_8455ec4d331a2befcd833b0a00cd14dd
#
_entry.id   8455ec4d331a2befcd833b0a00cd14dd
#
_cell.length_a   1.000
_cell.length_b   1.000
_cell.length_c   1.000
_cell.angle_alpha   90.00
_cell.angle_beta   90.00
_cell.angle_gamma   90.00
#
_symmetry.space_group_name_H-M   'P 1'
#
loop_
_entity.id
_entity.type
_entity.pdbx_description
1 polymer ?
#
loop_
_entity_poly.entity_id
_entity_poly.type
_entity_poly.pdbx_seq_one_letter_code
_entity_poly.pdbx_strand_id
1 'polypeptide(L)'
;IEWLQEFLTKENVTLFMVTHDRYFLDAICNEILELEEGDLYRYKGNYTYYLEKKQERQTVMQTNVDKAKNLYTKELEWMRRQPKARGTKSKARIESFYDVEKSAKKRIKNDKVQLEVQMTRLGSKILELHKVSKSYGDLKILDQFTYTFKKRDRIGIVGKNGVGKTTVLNMLTGTETIDAGKIVTGDTVVIGYYTQSGMKMDEGKRVIEIVRDIAEYIPLDGGRKLTAAQMLERFLFTKDAQWKHVSVLSGGEKKRLYLLTILMKNPNFLILDEPTNDLDLITLKVLEDFLDEFEGCMITVSHDRYFMDRLVDHLFVFEGEGQVKDFPGNYTDYRENVAADGKLKIDKPKLKDPVKDRASEKRKLTYNEQKEYDTIESVIDGLEQEKVAIGAQFNDAGLDAEKMKELGVRLKEIEEEIAFKTNRWMELAELV
;
A
#
# COMPACT_ATOMS: atom_id res chain seq x y z
N ILE A 1 12.22 -6.23 17.57
CA ILE A 1 11.35 -7.01 16.65
C ILE A 1 12.20 -8.01 15.88
N GLU A 2 13.34 -7.64 15.28
CA GLU A 2 14.22 -8.51 14.49
C GLU A 2 14.70 -9.74 15.26
N TRP A 3 15.16 -9.57 16.49
CA TRP A 3 15.53 -10.70 17.34
C TRP A 3 14.38 -11.68 17.57
N LEU A 4 13.17 -11.16 17.80
CA LEU A 4 11.97 -12.00 17.98
C LEU A 4 11.62 -12.74 16.69
N GLN A 5 11.74 -12.07 15.54
CA GLN A 5 11.53 -12.66 14.23
C GLN A 5 12.51 -13.82 13.98
N GLU A 6 13.81 -13.61 14.21
CA GLU A 6 14.82 -14.65 14.06
C GLU A 6 14.57 -15.83 15.03
N PHE A 7 14.20 -15.53 16.25
CA PHE A 7 13.88 -16.55 17.26
C PHE A 7 12.68 -17.40 16.81
N LEU A 8 11.56 -16.77 16.44
CA LEU A 8 10.35 -17.47 16.03
C LEU A 8 10.50 -18.24 14.70
N THR A 9 11.38 -17.79 13.81
CA THR A 9 11.66 -18.49 12.55
C THR A 9 12.51 -19.75 12.77
N LYS A 10 13.39 -19.73 13.79
CA LYS A 10 14.28 -20.88 14.10
C LYS A 10 13.61 -21.94 14.96
N GLU A 11 12.67 -21.54 15.80
CA GLU A 11 11.99 -22.45 16.72
C GLU A 11 10.80 -23.13 16.05
N ASN A 12 10.63 -24.42 16.31
CA ASN A 12 9.54 -25.22 15.75
C ASN A 12 8.28 -25.10 16.65
N VAL A 13 7.76 -23.89 16.77
CA VAL A 13 6.59 -23.57 17.64
C VAL A 13 5.34 -23.27 16.81
N THR A 14 4.19 -23.63 17.34
CA THR A 14 2.90 -23.16 16.79
C THR A 14 2.60 -21.79 17.37
N LEU A 15 2.52 -20.79 16.51
CA LEU A 15 2.26 -19.40 16.88
C LEU A 15 0.88 -18.96 16.38
N PHE A 16 0.07 -18.39 17.28
CA PHE A 16 -1.15 -17.67 16.92
C PHE A 16 -1.05 -16.24 17.46
N MET A 17 -1.13 -15.26 16.57
CA MET A 17 -0.92 -13.88 16.95
C MET A 17 -1.84 -12.91 16.19
N VAL A 18 -2.05 -11.74 16.77
CA VAL A 18 -2.71 -10.60 16.14
C VAL A 18 -1.70 -9.44 16.11
N THR A 19 -1.43 -8.93 14.93
CA THR A 19 -0.52 -7.79 14.75
C THR A 19 -0.91 -6.95 13.55
N HIS A 20 -0.52 -5.69 13.56
CA HIS A 20 -0.63 -4.77 12.43
C HIS A 20 0.71 -4.58 11.70
N ASP A 21 1.80 -5.17 12.21
CA ASP A 21 3.11 -5.15 11.56
C ASP A 21 3.11 -6.12 10.37
N ARG A 22 2.98 -5.55 9.18
CA ARG A 22 2.89 -6.28 7.90
C ARG A 22 4.16 -7.04 7.56
N TYR A 23 5.30 -6.46 7.87
CA TYR A 23 6.59 -7.09 7.63
C TYR A 23 6.78 -8.32 8.51
N PHE A 24 6.38 -8.21 9.79
CA PHE A 24 6.39 -9.33 10.71
C PHE A 24 5.44 -10.45 10.27
N LEU A 25 4.23 -10.10 9.79
CA LEU A 25 3.29 -11.06 9.20
C LEU A 25 3.89 -11.76 7.97
N ASP A 26 4.54 -11.01 7.08
CA ASP A 26 5.10 -11.56 5.84
C ASP A 26 6.28 -12.51 6.11
N ALA A 27 7.10 -12.19 7.11
CA ALA A 27 8.31 -12.96 7.43
C ALA A 27 8.06 -14.24 8.25
N ILE A 28 7.00 -14.28 9.07
CA ILE A 28 6.80 -15.38 10.06
C ILE A 28 5.56 -16.21 9.74
N CYS A 29 4.49 -15.58 9.24
CA CYS A 29 3.22 -16.29 9.06
C CYS A 29 3.25 -17.16 7.82
N ASN A 30 2.85 -18.42 8.00
CA ASN A 30 2.57 -19.36 6.92
C ASN A 30 1.06 -19.46 6.59
N GLU A 31 0.24 -18.83 7.42
CA GLU A 31 -1.21 -18.81 7.28
C GLU A 31 -1.80 -17.54 7.90
N ILE A 32 -2.76 -16.92 7.20
CA ILE A 32 -3.47 -15.74 7.67
C ILE A 32 -4.96 -16.02 7.75
N LEU A 33 -5.55 -15.66 8.89
CA LEU A 33 -6.98 -15.72 9.13
C LEU A 33 -7.55 -14.30 9.12
N GLU A 34 -8.43 -14.02 8.18
CA GLU A 34 -9.14 -12.74 8.08
C GLU A 34 -10.56 -12.88 8.58
N LEU A 35 -10.95 -12.06 9.55
CA LEU A 35 -12.32 -11.94 10.02
C LEU A 35 -12.95 -10.69 9.40
N GLU A 36 -13.92 -10.86 8.50
CA GLU A 36 -14.60 -9.75 7.81
C GLU A 36 -16.11 -9.96 7.81
N GLU A 37 -16.87 -9.01 8.34
CA GLU A 37 -18.35 -9.02 8.41
C GLU A 37 -18.97 -10.28 9.04
N GLY A 38 -18.24 -10.98 9.92
CA GLY A 38 -18.67 -12.21 10.59
C GLY A 38 -18.23 -13.49 9.88
N ASP A 39 -17.66 -13.39 8.69
CA ASP A 39 -17.09 -14.51 7.94
C ASP A 39 -15.58 -14.63 8.21
N LEU A 40 -15.09 -15.88 8.33
CA LEU A 40 -13.69 -16.19 8.51
C LEU A 40 -13.09 -16.72 7.21
N TYR A 41 -12.12 -15.98 6.68
CA TYR A 41 -11.39 -16.36 5.47
C TYR A 41 -9.99 -16.83 5.84
N ARG A 42 -9.58 -17.95 5.26
CA ARG A 42 -8.29 -18.58 5.52
C ARG A 42 -7.41 -18.53 4.29
N TYR A 43 -6.21 -17.96 4.41
CA TYR A 43 -5.21 -17.84 3.35
C TYR A 43 -3.95 -18.59 3.76
N LYS A 44 -3.56 -19.61 2.98
CA LYS A 44 -2.34 -20.37 3.21
C LYS A 44 -1.18 -19.69 2.46
N GLY A 45 -0.42 -18.88 3.17
CA GLY A 45 0.70 -18.10 2.63
C GLY A 45 1.03 -16.92 3.56
N ASN A 46 1.99 -16.12 3.12
CA ASN A 46 2.44 -14.90 3.80
C ASN A 46 1.47 -13.71 3.56
N TYR A 47 1.83 -12.55 4.08
CA TYR A 47 1.00 -11.34 3.95
C TYR A 47 0.86 -10.87 2.51
N THR A 48 1.91 -10.95 1.69
CA THR A 48 1.87 -10.62 0.26
C THR A 48 0.87 -11.49 -0.49
N TYR A 49 0.92 -12.81 -0.29
CA TYR A 49 -0.05 -13.74 -0.87
C TYR A 49 -1.50 -13.45 -0.42
N TYR A 50 -1.69 -13.11 0.87
CA TYR A 50 -3.00 -12.71 1.38
C TYR A 50 -3.56 -11.49 0.63
N LEU A 51 -2.74 -10.45 0.40
CA LEU A 51 -3.17 -9.26 -0.32
C LEU A 51 -3.62 -9.57 -1.75
N GLU A 52 -2.86 -10.38 -2.49
CA GLU A 52 -3.21 -10.81 -3.84
C GLU A 52 -4.54 -11.55 -3.85
N LYS A 53 -4.70 -12.54 -3.00
CA LYS A 53 -5.93 -13.35 -2.93
C LYS A 53 -7.13 -12.55 -2.43
N LYS A 54 -6.94 -11.61 -1.54
CA LYS A 54 -7.98 -10.67 -1.13
C LYS A 54 -8.43 -9.81 -2.31
N GLN A 55 -7.51 -9.27 -3.08
CA GLN A 55 -7.82 -8.47 -4.26
C GLN A 55 -8.57 -9.28 -5.34
N GLU A 56 -8.13 -10.52 -5.61
CA GLU A 56 -8.85 -11.44 -6.50
C GLU A 56 -10.28 -11.68 -6.01
N ARG A 57 -10.46 -12.02 -4.72
CA ARG A 57 -11.78 -12.23 -4.11
C ARG A 57 -12.68 -11.00 -4.27
N GLN A 58 -12.16 -9.82 -3.99
CA GLN A 58 -12.91 -8.56 -4.13
C GLN A 58 -13.33 -8.31 -5.58
N THR A 59 -12.43 -8.57 -6.55
CA THR A 59 -12.72 -8.41 -7.98
C THR A 59 -13.82 -9.38 -8.43
N VAL A 60 -13.76 -10.64 -8.00
CA VAL A 60 -14.80 -11.65 -8.29
C VAL A 60 -16.13 -11.26 -7.65
N MET A 61 -16.13 -10.80 -6.40
CA MET A 61 -17.33 -10.31 -5.72
C MET A 61 -17.95 -9.11 -6.46
N GLN A 62 -17.14 -8.13 -6.88
CA GLN A 62 -17.60 -6.98 -7.65
C GLN A 62 -18.25 -7.40 -8.97
N THR A 63 -17.59 -8.30 -9.71
CA THR A 63 -18.13 -8.84 -10.96
C THR A 63 -19.47 -9.53 -10.74
N ASN A 64 -19.60 -10.29 -9.67
CA ASN A 64 -20.87 -10.97 -9.33
C ASN A 64 -21.98 -9.99 -8.98
N VAL A 65 -21.68 -8.93 -8.22
CA VAL A 65 -22.65 -7.87 -7.90
C VAL A 65 -23.06 -7.12 -9.16
N ASP A 66 -22.15 -6.81 -10.06
CA ASP A 66 -22.47 -6.12 -11.31
C ASP A 66 -23.31 -7.00 -12.27
N LYS A 67 -23.02 -8.30 -12.32
CA LYS A 67 -23.90 -9.27 -13.00
C LYS A 67 -25.28 -9.30 -12.36
N ALA A 68 -25.37 -9.34 -11.03
CA ALA A 68 -26.64 -9.32 -10.30
C ALA A 68 -27.41 -8.02 -10.53
N LYS A 69 -26.77 -6.85 -10.58
CA LYS A 69 -27.41 -5.55 -10.92
C LYS A 69 -27.97 -5.55 -12.34
N ASN A 70 -27.23 -6.06 -13.32
CA ASN A 70 -27.70 -6.17 -14.70
C ASN A 70 -28.91 -7.11 -14.81
N LEU A 71 -28.88 -8.24 -14.10
CA LEU A 71 -30.00 -9.17 -14.05
C LEU A 71 -31.21 -8.53 -13.32
N TYR A 72 -30.97 -7.85 -12.19
CA TYR A 72 -32.02 -7.14 -11.44
C TYR A 72 -32.75 -6.13 -12.30
N THR A 73 -32.03 -5.34 -13.11
CA THR A 73 -32.66 -4.37 -14.03
C THR A 73 -33.62 -5.05 -15.00
N LYS A 74 -33.22 -6.19 -15.58
CA LYS A 74 -34.05 -6.99 -16.51
C LYS A 74 -35.28 -7.59 -15.81
N GLU A 75 -35.06 -8.18 -14.63
CA GLU A 75 -36.15 -8.81 -13.86
C GLU A 75 -37.08 -7.77 -13.25
N LEU A 76 -36.61 -6.56 -12.94
CA LEU A 76 -37.44 -5.44 -12.49
C LEU A 76 -38.37 -4.97 -13.58
N GLU A 77 -37.90 -4.89 -14.83
CA GLU A 77 -38.77 -4.57 -15.99
C GLU A 77 -39.84 -5.65 -16.17
N TRP A 78 -39.47 -6.93 -16.07
CA TRP A 78 -40.40 -8.03 -16.10
C TRP A 78 -41.43 -7.95 -14.95
N MET A 79 -40.99 -7.61 -13.75
CA MET A 79 -41.83 -7.49 -12.57
C MET A 79 -42.85 -6.35 -12.73
N ARG A 80 -42.49 -5.23 -13.40
CA ARG A 80 -43.33 -4.07 -13.65
C ARG A 80 -44.36 -4.29 -14.76
N ARG A 81 -44.09 -5.21 -15.72
CA ARG A 81 -45.03 -5.53 -16.79
C ARG A 81 -46.24 -6.26 -16.22
N GLN A 82 -47.46 -5.84 -16.64
CA GLN A 82 -48.66 -6.59 -16.28
C GLN A 82 -48.70 -7.97 -16.95
N PRO A 83 -49.21 -9.04 -16.28
CA PRO A 83 -49.37 -10.34 -16.89
C PRO A 83 -50.30 -10.25 -18.09
N LYS A 84 -49.95 -10.91 -19.21
CA LYS A 84 -50.87 -11.03 -20.35
C LYS A 84 -52.14 -11.74 -19.91
N ALA A 85 -53.32 -11.39 -20.51
CA ALA A 85 -54.67 -11.81 -20.14
C ALA A 85 -54.74 -13.27 -19.63
N ARG A 86 -55.34 -13.46 -18.43
CA ARG A 86 -55.57 -14.75 -17.72
C ARG A 86 -54.32 -15.52 -17.20
N GLY A 87 -53.12 -14.90 -17.21
CA GLY A 87 -51.93 -15.53 -16.63
C GLY A 87 -51.53 -14.91 -15.26
N THR A 88 -51.14 -15.74 -14.30
CA THR A 88 -50.48 -15.31 -13.06
C THR A 88 -48.96 -15.36 -13.23
N LYS A 89 -48.22 -14.42 -12.65
CA LYS A 89 -46.76 -14.49 -12.61
C LYS A 89 -46.29 -15.72 -11.85
N SER A 90 -45.27 -16.42 -12.35
CA SER A 90 -44.72 -17.58 -11.68
C SER A 90 -44.18 -17.22 -10.29
N LYS A 91 -44.67 -17.91 -9.25
CA LYS A 91 -44.18 -17.76 -7.87
C LYS A 91 -42.69 -17.95 -7.74
N ALA A 92 -42.14 -19.00 -8.37
CA ALA A 92 -40.71 -19.30 -8.36
C ALA A 92 -39.86 -18.14 -8.94
N ARG A 93 -40.32 -17.48 -10.01
CA ARG A 93 -39.61 -16.31 -10.59
C ARG A 93 -39.71 -15.08 -9.70
N ILE A 94 -40.82 -14.90 -8.98
CA ILE A 94 -40.95 -13.82 -8.00
C ILE A 94 -39.99 -14.03 -6.82
N GLU A 95 -39.86 -15.24 -6.32
CA GLU A 95 -38.89 -15.60 -5.26
C GLU A 95 -37.43 -15.35 -5.74
N SER A 96 -37.10 -15.84 -6.93
CA SER A 96 -35.79 -15.59 -7.56
C SER A 96 -35.50 -14.10 -7.75
N PHE A 97 -36.52 -13.28 -8.06
CA PHE A 97 -36.35 -11.82 -8.15
C PHE A 97 -35.85 -11.20 -6.84
N TYR A 98 -36.40 -11.61 -5.68
CA TYR A 98 -35.98 -11.11 -4.39
C TYR A 98 -34.55 -11.55 -4.01
N ASP A 99 -34.13 -12.75 -4.42
CA ASP A 99 -32.74 -13.23 -4.24
C ASP A 99 -31.76 -12.43 -5.08
N VAL A 100 -32.11 -12.13 -6.34
CA VAL A 100 -31.34 -11.26 -7.22
C VAL A 100 -31.29 -9.84 -6.68
N GLU A 101 -32.42 -9.32 -6.18
CA GLU A 101 -32.49 -8.00 -5.55
C GLU A 101 -31.54 -7.91 -4.34
N LYS A 102 -31.54 -8.91 -3.45
CA LYS A 102 -30.66 -8.99 -2.29
C LYS A 102 -29.19 -9.01 -2.73
N SER A 103 -28.87 -9.77 -3.76
CA SER A 103 -27.52 -9.87 -4.32
C SER A 103 -27.08 -8.56 -4.99
N ALA A 104 -27.95 -7.91 -5.75
CA ALA A 104 -27.69 -6.64 -6.44
C ALA A 104 -27.54 -5.46 -5.47
N LYS A 105 -28.22 -5.51 -4.31
CA LYS A 105 -28.13 -4.50 -3.26
C LYS A 105 -26.94 -4.70 -2.31
N LYS A 106 -26.20 -5.81 -2.45
CA LYS A 106 -24.99 -6.04 -1.67
C LYS A 106 -23.96 -4.97 -2.02
N ARG A 107 -23.67 -4.08 -1.08
CA ARG A 107 -22.66 -3.04 -1.27
C ARG A 107 -21.28 -3.64 -1.02
N ILE A 108 -20.47 -3.69 -2.06
CA ILE A 108 -19.03 -3.93 -1.91
C ILE A 108 -18.39 -2.56 -1.70
N LYS A 109 -17.73 -2.38 -0.57
CA LYS A 109 -16.98 -1.16 -0.25
C LYS A 109 -15.69 -1.11 -1.11
N ASN A 110 -15.83 -0.83 -2.39
CA ASN A 110 -14.70 -0.66 -3.30
C ASN A 110 -14.85 0.63 -4.09
N ASP A 111 -14.96 1.77 -3.39
CA ASP A 111 -14.82 3.04 -4.05
C ASP A 111 -13.34 3.45 -4.08
N LYS A 112 -12.59 2.90 -5.05
CA LYS A 112 -11.38 3.54 -5.54
C LYS A 112 -11.79 4.80 -6.28
N VAL A 113 -12.17 5.83 -5.57
CA VAL A 113 -12.34 7.15 -6.17
C VAL A 113 -10.96 7.81 -6.10
N GLN A 114 -10.27 7.89 -7.24
CA GLN A 114 -9.08 8.70 -7.40
C GLN A 114 -9.39 10.12 -6.93
N LEU A 115 -8.57 10.59 -6.01
CA LEU A 115 -8.67 11.93 -5.44
C LEU A 115 -7.64 12.83 -6.13
N GLU A 116 -8.00 13.44 -7.22
CA GLU A 116 -7.28 14.60 -7.71
C GLU A 116 -7.61 15.81 -6.81
N VAL A 117 -7.01 15.84 -5.60
CA VAL A 117 -7.16 16.98 -4.68
C VAL A 117 -6.38 18.14 -5.26
N GLN A 118 -7.08 19.25 -5.54
CA GLN A 118 -6.43 20.49 -5.93
C GLN A 118 -5.69 21.06 -4.70
N MET A 119 -4.40 20.82 -4.66
CA MET A 119 -3.58 21.34 -3.57
C MET A 119 -3.34 22.83 -3.69
N THR A 120 -3.16 23.47 -2.54
CA THR A 120 -2.67 24.84 -2.47
C THR A 120 -1.33 24.93 -3.18
N ARG A 121 -1.20 25.88 -4.11
CA ARG A 121 0.02 26.05 -4.93
C ARG A 121 1.25 26.19 -4.05
N LEU A 122 2.21 25.28 -4.17
CA LEU A 122 3.50 25.35 -3.52
C LEU A 122 4.44 26.26 -4.32
N GLY A 123 4.95 27.30 -3.69
CA GLY A 123 5.91 28.23 -4.27
C GLY A 123 7.27 27.60 -4.58
N SER A 124 8.24 28.40 -5.00
CA SER A 124 9.62 27.94 -5.21
C SER A 124 10.39 27.79 -3.89
N LYS A 125 10.11 28.65 -2.91
CA LYS A 125 10.62 28.50 -1.54
C LYS A 125 9.63 27.66 -0.74
N ILE A 126 10.11 26.55 -0.21
CA ILE A 126 9.30 25.63 0.59
C ILE A 126 9.76 25.71 2.05
N LEU A 127 10.80 24.99 2.38
CA LEU A 127 11.40 24.98 3.72
C LEU A 127 12.92 24.87 3.54
N GLU A 128 13.66 25.76 4.18
CA GLU A 128 15.10 25.80 4.09
C GLU A 128 15.71 25.80 5.50
N LEU A 129 16.62 24.90 5.76
CA LEU A 129 17.41 24.81 6.97
C LEU A 129 18.83 25.27 6.66
N HIS A 130 19.31 26.29 7.35
CA HIS A 130 20.65 26.84 7.17
C HIS A 130 21.45 26.67 8.44
N LYS A 131 22.39 25.72 8.48
CA LYS A 131 23.30 25.43 9.60
C LYS A 131 22.56 25.33 10.94
N VAL A 132 21.43 24.61 10.94
CA VAL A 132 20.59 24.45 12.11
C VAL A 132 21.29 23.56 13.13
N SER A 133 21.39 24.03 14.37
CA SER A 133 21.92 23.25 15.48
C SER A 133 20.95 23.29 16.65
N LYS A 134 20.85 22.14 17.36
CA LYS A 134 20.04 21.95 18.57
C LYS A 134 20.68 20.95 19.49
N SER A 135 20.72 21.26 20.79
CA SER A 135 21.21 20.36 21.82
C SER A 135 20.39 20.48 23.12
N TYR A 136 20.39 19.44 23.93
CA TYR A 136 19.84 19.40 25.26
C TYR A 136 20.92 18.89 26.22
N GLY A 137 21.60 19.82 26.92
CA GLY A 137 22.79 19.49 27.69
C GLY A 137 23.86 18.85 26.79
N ASP A 138 24.30 17.67 27.12
CA ASP A 138 25.32 16.93 26.35
C ASP A 138 24.77 16.24 25.09
N LEU A 139 23.44 16.11 24.98
CA LEU A 139 22.80 15.43 23.83
C LEU A 139 22.66 16.38 22.65
N LYS A 140 23.49 16.20 21.63
CA LYS A 140 23.37 16.94 20.37
C LYS A 140 22.31 16.25 19.49
N ILE A 141 21.28 17.03 19.08
CA ILE A 141 20.19 16.58 18.19
C ILE A 141 20.55 16.85 16.74
N LEU A 142 20.99 18.09 16.44
CA LEU A 142 21.50 18.52 15.14
C LEU A 142 22.76 19.35 15.33
N ASP A 143 23.72 19.18 14.43
CA ASP A 143 24.94 19.98 14.37
C ASP A 143 25.15 20.54 12.97
N GLN A 144 24.92 21.86 12.80
CA GLN A 144 25.05 22.62 11.55
C GLN A 144 24.32 22.00 10.34
N PHE A 145 23.18 21.37 10.56
CA PHE A 145 22.43 20.71 9.49
C PHE A 145 21.87 21.74 8.50
N THR A 146 22.11 21.49 7.20
CA THR A 146 21.62 22.32 6.11
C THR A 146 20.88 21.48 5.11
N TYR A 147 19.64 21.86 4.79
CA TYR A 147 18.83 21.21 3.77
C TYR A 147 17.82 22.18 3.16
N THR A 148 17.55 22.00 1.87
CA THR A 148 16.55 22.80 1.14
C THR A 148 15.54 21.83 0.51
N PHE A 149 14.30 21.90 0.98
CA PHE A 149 13.22 21.06 0.45
C PHE A 149 12.86 21.43 -0.97
N LYS A 150 12.72 20.43 -1.81
CA LYS A 150 12.26 20.54 -3.19
C LYS A 150 10.79 20.13 -3.31
N LYS A 151 10.14 20.52 -4.40
CA LYS A 151 8.76 20.07 -4.66
C LYS A 151 8.70 18.56 -4.75
N ARG A 152 7.68 17.99 -4.10
CA ARG A 152 7.44 16.57 -4.04
C ARG A 152 8.50 15.76 -3.27
N ASP A 153 9.37 16.41 -2.50
CA ASP A 153 10.27 15.67 -1.62
C ASP A 153 9.48 14.78 -0.66
N ARG A 154 9.83 13.51 -0.60
CA ARG A 154 9.25 12.49 0.27
C ARG A 154 10.34 11.89 1.12
N ILE A 155 10.48 12.39 2.34
CA ILE A 155 11.62 12.11 3.22
C ILE A 155 11.16 11.23 4.38
N GLY A 156 11.90 10.13 4.59
CA GLY A 156 11.77 9.31 5.79
C GLY A 156 12.83 9.67 6.81
N ILE A 157 12.49 9.71 8.08
CA ILE A 157 13.45 9.85 9.18
C ILE A 157 13.65 8.51 9.86
N VAL A 158 14.89 8.06 9.95
CA VAL A 158 15.28 6.83 10.64
C VAL A 158 16.37 7.09 11.66
N GLY A 159 16.38 6.31 12.73
CA GLY A 159 17.36 6.42 13.82
C GLY A 159 16.85 5.79 15.10
N LYS A 160 17.74 5.60 16.08
CA LYS A 160 17.41 5.04 17.39
C LYS A 160 16.36 5.88 18.12
N ASN A 161 15.63 5.27 19.06
CA ASN A 161 14.71 6.01 19.91
C ASN A 161 15.51 6.97 20.80
N GLY A 162 14.96 8.18 21.03
CA GLY A 162 15.60 9.22 21.83
C GLY A 162 16.67 10.06 21.10
N VAL A 163 16.98 9.79 19.82
CA VAL A 163 17.99 10.54 19.05
C VAL A 163 17.52 11.95 18.64
N GLY A 164 16.24 12.29 18.88
CA GLY A 164 15.70 13.63 18.62
C GLY A 164 14.84 13.75 17.36
N LYS A 165 14.34 12.65 16.78
CA LYS A 165 13.48 12.68 15.57
C LYS A 165 12.29 13.62 15.71
N THR A 166 11.46 13.44 16.74
CA THR A 166 10.31 14.32 17.03
C THR A 166 10.72 15.77 17.32
N THR A 167 11.87 15.98 17.97
CA THR A 167 12.41 17.34 18.21
C THR A 167 12.68 18.07 16.89
N VAL A 168 13.27 17.36 15.91
CA VAL A 168 13.49 17.94 14.57
C VAL A 168 12.17 18.29 13.90
N LEU A 169 11.15 17.42 13.96
CA LEU A 169 9.83 17.73 13.42
C LEU A 169 9.20 18.96 14.10
N ASN A 170 9.37 19.08 15.42
CA ASN A 170 8.90 20.25 16.17
C ASN A 170 9.63 21.54 15.79
N MET A 171 10.93 21.47 15.49
CA MET A 171 11.66 22.64 14.97
C MET A 171 11.16 23.08 13.60
N LEU A 172 10.83 22.12 12.70
CA LEU A 172 10.28 22.42 11.38
C LEU A 172 8.92 23.13 11.45
N THR A 173 8.12 22.81 12.48
CA THR A 173 6.81 23.46 12.71
C THR A 173 6.90 24.75 13.52
N GLY A 174 8.09 25.09 14.04
CA GLY A 174 8.30 26.25 14.92
C GLY A 174 7.76 26.08 16.35
N THR A 175 7.36 24.86 16.73
CA THR A 175 6.94 24.55 18.12
C THR A 175 8.11 24.37 19.07
N GLU A 176 9.31 24.09 18.54
CA GLU A 176 10.56 23.98 19.25
C GLU A 176 11.57 24.99 18.69
N THR A 177 12.33 25.66 19.57
CA THR A 177 13.33 26.64 19.18
C THR A 177 14.65 25.99 18.81
N ILE A 178 15.34 26.56 17.83
CA ILE A 178 16.71 26.17 17.45
C ILE A 178 17.74 26.95 18.29
N ASP A 179 18.93 26.38 18.53
CA ASP A 179 20.00 27.01 19.28
C ASP A 179 20.89 27.88 18.37
N ALA A 180 21.11 27.47 17.12
CA ALA A 180 21.85 28.20 16.11
C ALA A 180 21.34 27.92 14.71
N GLY A 181 21.67 28.81 13.76
CA GLY A 181 21.23 28.69 12.37
C GLY A 181 19.92 29.40 12.10
N LYS A 182 19.23 29.01 11.02
CA LYS A 182 17.96 29.62 10.60
C LYS A 182 17.09 28.59 9.89
N ILE A 183 15.79 28.59 10.18
CA ILE A 183 14.76 27.87 9.41
C ILE A 183 13.93 28.93 8.68
N VAL A 184 13.78 28.78 7.37
CA VAL A 184 13.00 29.68 6.51
C VAL A 184 11.84 28.88 5.92
N THR A 185 10.62 29.29 6.23
CA THR A 185 9.40 28.71 5.67
C THR A 185 8.86 29.62 4.58
N GLY A 186 8.50 29.09 3.44
CA GLY A 186 7.91 29.86 2.34
C GLY A 186 6.48 30.31 2.67
N ASP A 187 6.08 31.50 2.20
CA ASP A 187 4.79 32.12 2.51
C ASP A 187 3.58 31.29 2.03
N THR A 188 3.76 30.41 1.05
CA THR A 188 2.70 29.56 0.50
C THR A 188 2.61 28.19 1.17
N VAL A 189 3.47 27.91 2.14
CA VAL A 189 3.52 26.60 2.81
C VAL A 189 2.43 26.48 3.84
N VAL A 190 1.60 25.48 3.68
CA VAL A 190 0.57 25.08 4.63
C VAL A 190 0.98 23.75 5.24
N ILE A 191 1.50 23.78 6.47
CA ILE A 191 1.98 22.59 7.17
C ILE A 191 0.80 21.85 7.79
N GLY A 192 0.69 20.56 7.48
CA GLY A 192 -0.14 19.60 8.22
C GLY A 192 0.76 18.73 9.09
N TYR A 193 0.62 18.81 10.41
CA TYR A 193 1.44 18.04 11.34
C TYR A 193 0.60 17.03 12.11
N TYR A 194 0.88 15.77 11.89
CA TYR A 194 0.34 14.64 12.65
C TYR A 194 1.35 14.24 13.73
N THR A 195 0.99 14.47 14.99
CA THR A 195 1.83 14.16 16.15
C THR A 195 1.43 12.83 16.78
N GLN A 196 2.39 12.11 17.34
CA GLN A 196 2.15 10.86 18.06
C GLN A 196 1.19 11.04 19.26
N SER A 197 1.26 12.18 19.94
CA SER A 197 0.40 12.47 21.10
C SER A 197 -1.07 12.73 20.75
N GLY A 198 -1.37 12.93 19.45
CA GLY A 198 -2.71 13.26 19.00
C GLY A 198 -3.15 14.70 19.35
N MET A 199 -4.43 14.97 19.14
CA MET A 199 -5.06 16.26 19.45
C MET A 199 -6.14 16.07 20.52
N LYS A 200 -6.27 16.99 21.44
CA LYS A 200 -7.45 17.09 22.32
C LYS A 200 -8.64 17.54 21.46
N MET A 201 -9.59 16.64 21.28
CA MET A 201 -10.85 16.93 20.59
C MET A 201 -11.94 17.27 21.59
N ASP A 202 -12.87 18.10 21.17
CA ASP A 202 -14.08 18.34 21.94
C ASP A 202 -14.98 17.09 21.90
N GLU A 203 -15.02 16.36 23.00
CA GLU A 203 -15.78 15.11 23.11
C GLU A 203 -17.29 15.33 23.09
N GLY A 204 -17.76 16.54 23.32
CA GLY A 204 -19.17 16.93 23.23
C GLY A 204 -19.68 17.14 21.81
N LYS A 205 -18.77 17.31 20.83
CA LYS A 205 -19.13 17.46 19.42
C LYS A 205 -19.33 16.12 18.71
N ARG A 206 -20.10 16.18 17.63
CA ARG A 206 -20.23 15.04 16.70
C ARG A 206 -19.02 14.98 15.77
N VAL A 207 -18.73 13.78 15.25
CA VAL A 207 -17.62 13.54 14.32
C VAL A 207 -17.67 14.49 13.13
N ILE A 208 -18.84 14.66 12.51
CA ILE A 208 -19.02 15.54 11.36
C ILE A 208 -18.80 17.02 11.68
N GLU A 209 -19.13 17.45 12.91
CA GLU A 209 -18.96 18.83 13.36
C GLU A 209 -17.48 19.17 13.52
N ILE A 210 -16.67 18.27 14.10
CA ILE A 210 -15.22 18.46 14.23
C ILE A 210 -14.56 18.73 12.87
N VAL A 211 -14.99 18.01 11.83
CA VAL A 211 -14.42 18.14 10.49
C VAL A 211 -14.91 19.41 9.80
N ARG A 212 -16.20 19.74 9.93
CA ARG A 212 -16.79 20.94 9.36
C ARG A 212 -16.27 22.24 9.97
N ASP A 213 -15.90 22.24 11.25
CA ASP A 213 -15.26 23.38 11.90
C ASP A 213 -13.94 23.76 11.25
N ILE A 214 -13.27 22.82 10.59
CA ILE A 214 -12.01 23.04 9.87
C ILE A 214 -12.29 23.49 8.44
N ALA A 215 -13.08 22.70 7.70
CA ALA A 215 -13.49 22.99 6.34
C ALA A 215 -14.76 22.25 5.98
N GLU A 216 -15.68 22.90 5.28
CA GLU A 216 -16.88 22.25 4.80
C GLU A 216 -16.62 21.34 3.59
N TYR A 217 -15.60 21.67 2.80
CA TYR A 217 -15.15 20.90 1.63
C TYR A 217 -13.67 21.15 1.32
N ILE A 218 -13.06 20.19 0.61
CA ILE A 218 -11.74 20.33 -0.02
C ILE A 218 -11.96 20.52 -1.53
N PRO A 219 -11.31 21.50 -2.18
CA PRO A 219 -11.38 21.65 -3.62
C PRO A 219 -10.69 20.46 -4.32
N LEU A 220 -11.31 20.00 -5.42
CA LEU A 220 -10.77 18.99 -6.31
C LEU A 220 -10.49 19.63 -7.68
N ASP A 221 -9.63 19.01 -8.47
CA ASP A 221 -9.39 19.43 -9.84
C ASP A 221 -10.68 19.46 -10.67
N GLY A 222 -10.74 20.40 -11.62
CA GLY A 222 -11.94 20.62 -12.45
C GLY A 222 -13.09 21.29 -11.71
N GLY A 223 -12.84 21.98 -10.57
CA GLY A 223 -13.85 22.73 -9.81
C GLY A 223 -14.82 21.88 -9.00
N ARG A 224 -14.57 20.57 -8.91
CA ARG A 224 -15.32 19.65 -8.02
C ARG A 224 -14.97 19.95 -6.57
N LYS A 225 -15.83 19.53 -5.65
CA LYS A 225 -15.67 19.72 -4.22
C LYS A 225 -15.85 18.38 -3.50
N LEU A 226 -14.95 18.05 -2.60
CA LEU A 226 -15.08 16.90 -1.71
C LEU A 226 -15.59 17.39 -0.35
N THR A 227 -16.81 17.05 0.00
CA THR A 227 -17.41 17.48 1.26
C THR A 227 -16.81 16.77 2.46
N ALA A 228 -16.91 17.39 3.65
CA ALA A 228 -16.51 16.78 4.92
C ALA A 228 -17.13 15.38 5.13
N ALA A 229 -18.41 15.21 4.78
CA ALA A 229 -19.10 13.92 4.88
C ALA A 229 -18.49 12.85 3.94
N GLN A 230 -18.18 13.21 2.70
CA GLN A 230 -17.54 12.31 1.75
C GLN A 230 -16.11 11.95 2.18
N MET A 231 -15.37 12.92 2.75
CA MET A 231 -14.04 12.66 3.28
C MET A 231 -14.10 11.71 4.49
N LEU A 232 -15.07 11.89 5.37
CA LEU A 232 -15.34 10.96 6.48
C LEU A 232 -15.68 9.55 5.98
N GLU A 233 -16.53 9.41 4.95
CA GLU A 233 -16.85 8.10 4.37
C GLU A 233 -15.59 7.39 3.83
N ARG A 234 -14.68 8.12 3.20
CA ARG A 234 -13.39 7.57 2.73
C ARG A 234 -12.50 7.08 3.85
N PHE A 235 -12.49 7.82 4.96
CA PHE A 235 -11.80 7.40 6.17
C PHE A 235 -12.66 6.45 7.03
N LEU A 236 -13.58 5.72 6.39
CA LEU A 236 -14.35 4.60 6.95
C LEU A 236 -15.31 5.01 8.09
N PHE A 237 -15.70 6.28 8.17
CA PHE A 237 -16.79 6.71 9.02
C PHE A 237 -18.11 6.57 8.26
N THR A 238 -18.89 5.54 8.61
CA THR A 238 -20.22 5.34 8.05
C THR A 238 -21.13 6.55 8.34
N LYS A 239 -22.22 6.74 7.58
CA LYS A 239 -23.15 7.85 7.80
C LYS A 239 -23.64 7.92 9.25
N ASP A 240 -23.92 6.78 9.86
CA ASP A 240 -24.35 6.73 11.26
C ASP A 240 -23.22 7.09 12.22
N ALA A 241 -21.97 6.67 11.93
CA ALA A 241 -20.81 7.01 12.73
C ALA A 241 -20.48 8.51 12.69
N GLN A 242 -20.75 9.19 11.58
CA GLN A 242 -20.52 10.63 11.45
C GLN A 242 -21.36 11.47 12.42
N TRP A 243 -22.52 10.97 12.83
CA TRP A 243 -23.44 11.66 13.75
C TRP A 243 -23.24 11.26 15.22
N LYS A 244 -22.35 10.31 15.51
CA LYS A 244 -21.97 9.97 16.89
C LYS A 244 -21.09 11.05 17.51
N HIS A 245 -21.16 11.16 18.84
CA HIS A 245 -20.25 12.02 19.58
C HIS A 245 -18.83 11.44 19.61
N VAL A 246 -17.82 12.32 19.64
CA VAL A 246 -16.40 11.93 19.69
C VAL A 246 -16.09 11.11 20.94
N SER A 247 -16.80 11.34 22.04
CA SER A 247 -16.64 10.60 23.31
C SER A 247 -16.82 9.09 23.16
N VAL A 248 -17.70 8.62 22.25
CA VAL A 248 -18.00 7.19 22.06
C VAL A 248 -17.09 6.49 21.06
N LEU A 249 -16.16 7.22 20.45
CA LEU A 249 -15.21 6.66 19.48
C LEU A 249 -14.13 5.84 20.19
N SER A 250 -13.74 4.74 19.58
CA SER A 250 -12.54 3.98 19.97
C SER A 250 -11.26 4.81 19.78
N GLY A 251 -10.17 4.40 20.41
CA GLY A 251 -8.87 5.06 20.26
C GLY A 251 -8.39 5.14 18.81
N GLY A 252 -8.54 4.07 18.04
CA GLY A 252 -8.20 4.04 16.62
C GLY A 252 -9.09 4.96 15.78
N GLU A 253 -10.41 5.03 16.06
CA GLU A 253 -11.31 5.97 15.39
C GLU A 253 -10.98 7.42 15.73
N LYS A 254 -10.61 7.75 16.98
CA LYS A 254 -10.14 9.08 17.37
C LYS A 254 -8.87 9.47 16.62
N LYS A 255 -7.90 8.58 16.48
CA LYS A 255 -6.67 8.82 15.71
C LYS A 255 -6.95 9.02 14.21
N ARG A 256 -7.84 8.22 13.64
CA ARG A 256 -8.30 8.36 12.26
C ARG A 256 -9.02 9.69 12.02
N LEU A 257 -9.87 10.11 12.95
CA LEU A 257 -10.51 11.42 12.91
C LEU A 257 -9.47 12.56 13.00
N TYR A 258 -8.48 12.43 13.88
CA TYR A 258 -7.38 13.39 14.01
C TYR A 258 -6.60 13.55 12.70
N LEU A 259 -6.21 12.43 12.08
CA LEU A 259 -5.55 12.46 10.78
C LEU A 259 -6.39 13.21 9.74
N LEU A 260 -7.69 12.90 9.67
CA LEU A 260 -8.62 13.54 8.75
C LEU A 260 -8.72 15.04 9.01
N THR A 261 -8.69 15.51 10.25
CA THR A 261 -8.69 16.95 10.58
C THR A 261 -7.48 17.68 10.03
N ILE A 262 -6.33 17.02 9.98
CA ILE A 262 -5.11 17.58 9.38
C ILE A 262 -5.25 17.69 7.87
N LEU A 263 -5.72 16.63 7.23
CA LEU A 263 -5.88 16.58 5.76
C LEU A 263 -6.96 17.58 5.26
N MET A 264 -8.00 17.84 6.06
CA MET A 264 -9.04 18.82 5.75
C MET A 264 -8.52 20.26 5.68
N LYS A 265 -7.39 20.57 6.30
CA LYS A 265 -6.72 21.88 6.15
C LYS A 265 -6.09 22.07 4.76
N ASN A 266 -6.17 21.07 3.91
CA ASN A 266 -5.55 21.03 2.58
C ASN A 266 -4.06 21.43 2.60
N PRO A 267 -3.23 20.75 3.43
CA PRO A 267 -1.82 21.06 3.54
C PRO A 267 -1.09 20.75 2.21
N ASN A 268 0.02 21.48 1.96
CA ASN A 268 0.94 21.18 0.86
C ASN A 268 2.33 20.74 1.36
N PHE A 269 2.49 20.69 2.68
CA PHE A 269 3.64 20.11 3.37
C PHE A 269 3.14 19.25 4.54
N LEU A 270 3.33 17.93 4.47
CA LEU A 270 2.91 17.02 5.52
C LEU A 270 4.09 16.58 6.40
N ILE A 271 3.88 16.64 7.70
CA ILE A 271 4.78 16.09 8.71
C ILE A 271 4.01 15.00 9.45
N LEU A 272 4.53 13.76 9.43
CA LEU A 272 3.87 12.59 10.00
C LEU A 272 4.80 11.94 11.03
N ASP A 273 4.47 12.04 12.31
CA ASP A 273 5.23 11.42 13.40
C ASP A 273 4.51 10.14 13.85
N GLU A 274 5.04 8.99 13.45
CA GLU A 274 4.52 7.65 13.72
C GLU A 274 3.02 7.49 13.37
N PRO A 275 2.61 7.81 12.11
CA PRO A 275 1.21 7.78 11.72
C PRO A 275 0.64 6.36 11.66
N THR A 276 1.53 5.35 11.61
CA THR A 276 1.17 3.93 11.50
C THR A 276 0.81 3.30 12.84
N ASN A 277 1.20 3.94 13.95
CA ASN A 277 0.90 3.43 15.28
C ASN A 277 -0.60 3.51 15.59
N ASP A 278 -1.15 2.38 16.04
CA ASP A 278 -2.56 2.22 16.46
C ASP A 278 -3.61 2.46 15.35
N LEU A 279 -3.22 2.45 14.07
CA LEU A 279 -4.14 2.37 12.95
C LEU A 279 -4.28 0.91 12.50
N ASP A 280 -5.52 0.50 12.21
CA ASP A 280 -5.77 -0.80 11.60
C ASP A 280 -5.28 -0.86 10.14
N LEU A 281 -5.04 -2.06 9.61
CA LEU A 281 -4.51 -2.28 8.27
C LEU A 281 -5.36 -1.63 7.16
N ILE A 282 -6.67 -1.53 7.36
CA ILE A 282 -7.59 -0.93 6.37
C ILE A 282 -7.41 0.59 6.36
N THR A 283 -7.33 1.20 7.55
CA THR A 283 -7.06 2.64 7.68
C THR A 283 -5.68 3.01 7.15
N LEU A 284 -4.66 2.18 7.42
CA LEU A 284 -3.31 2.36 6.88
C LEU A 284 -3.33 2.37 5.34
N LYS A 285 -4.07 1.45 4.74
CA LYS A 285 -4.21 1.43 3.27
C LYS A 285 -4.87 2.70 2.74
N VAL A 286 -5.93 3.18 3.38
CA VAL A 286 -6.60 4.44 2.99
C VAL A 286 -5.64 5.62 3.10
N LEU A 287 -4.83 5.67 4.16
CA LEU A 287 -3.80 6.70 4.34
C LEU A 287 -2.73 6.61 3.24
N GLU A 288 -2.21 5.42 2.97
CA GLU A 288 -1.22 5.19 1.93
C GLU A 288 -1.73 5.60 0.56
N ASP A 289 -2.95 5.19 0.20
CA ASP A 289 -3.57 5.53 -1.08
C ASP A 289 -3.77 7.05 -1.21
N PHE A 290 -4.11 7.75 -0.12
CA PHE A 290 -4.14 9.21 -0.10
C PHE A 290 -2.75 9.84 -0.27
N LEU A 291 -1.73 9.30 0.43
CA LEU A 291 -0.37 9.84 0.38
C LEU A 291 0.33 9.55 -0.96
N ASP A 292 -0.01 8.48 -1.65
CA ASP A 292 0.48 8.22 -3.02
C ASP A 292 0.05 9.32 -4.00
N GLU A 293 -1.20 9.77 -3.88
CA GLU A 293 -1.78 10.83 -4.72
C GLU A 293 -1.37 12.24 -4.25
N PHE A 294 -0.74 12.34 -3.06
CA PHE A 294 -0.35 13.63 -2.49
C PHE A 294 0.82 14.26 -3.25
N GLU A 295 0.60 15.41 -3.89
CA GLU A 295 1.59 16.11 -4.71
C GLU A 295 2.48 17.09 -3.92
N GLY A 296 2.23 17.29 -2.63
CA GLY A 296 3.02 18.13 -1.75
C GLY A 296 4.32 17.48 -1.29
N CYS A 297 5.05 18.20 -0.42
CA CYS A 297 6.20 17.64 0.28
C CYS A 297 5.75 16.84 1.51
N MET A 298 6.47 15.78 1.80
CA MET A 298 6.19 14.95 2.96
C MET A 298 7.49 14.61 3.71
N ILE A 299 7.43 14.69 5.03
CA ILE A 299 8.45 14.14 5.93
C ILE A 299 7.76 13.23 6.94
N THR A 300 8.27 12.03 7.11
CA THR A 300 7.66 11.04 7.99
C THR A 300 8.67 10.31 8.85
N VAL A 301 8.27 10.06 10.09
CA VAL A 301 8.91 9.10 10.99
C VAL A 301 7.99 7.90 11.07
N SER A 302 8.45 6.72 10.73
CA SER A 302 7.69 5.48 10.92
C SER A 302 8.61 4.28 11.12
N HIS A 303 8.12 3.32 11.88
CA HIS A 303 8.72 2.00 12.02
C HIS A 303 8.12 0.96 11.07
N ASP A 304 7.05 1.30 10.36
CA ASP A 304 6.45 0.45 9.33
C ASP A 304 7.26 0.52 8.04
N ARG A 305 7.94 -0.58 7.71
CA ARG A 305 8.82 -0.69 6.53
C ARG A 305 8.02 -0.58 5.23
N TYR A 306 6.87 -1.21 5.14
CA TYR A 306 5.99 -1.13 3.97
C TYR A 306 5.55 0.29 3.67
N PHE A 307 5.19 1.02 4.73
CA PHE A 307 4.83 2.43 4.63
C PHE A 307 5.99 3.29 4.12
N MET A 308 7.19 3.06 4.67
CA MET A 308 8.39 3.79 4.27
C MET A 308 8.81 3.46 2.84
N ASP A 309 8.86 2.17 2.47
CA ASP A 309 9.28 1.75 1.13
C ASP A 309 8.33 2.22 0.03
N ARG A 310 7.05 2.34 0.33
CA ARG A 310 6.04 2.78 -0.62
C ARG A 310 6.06 4.30 -0.86
N LEU A 311 6.31 5.07 0.18
CA LEU A 311 6.01 6.51 0.19
C LEU A 311 7.24 7.41 0.21
N VAL A 312 8.43 6.88 0.48
CA VAL A 312 9.65 7.65 0.75
C VAL A 312 10.66 7.46 -0.36
N ASP A 313 11.22 8.57 -0.85
CA ASP A 313 12.22 8.57 -1.91
C ASP A 313 13.66 8.58 -1.36
N HIS A 314 13.87 9.18 -0.18
CA HIS A 314 15.15 9.18 0.51
C HIS A 314 15.01 9.32 2.04
N LEU A 315 16.08 9.01 2.77
CA LEU A 315 16.06 8.93 4.22
C LEU A 315 17.04 9.91 4.87
N PHE A 316 16.59 10.59 5.92
CA PHE A 316 17.46 11.21 6.89
C PHE A 316 17.81 10.21 7.99
N VAL A 317 19.04 9.74 7.97
CA VAL A 317 19.56 8.76 8.93
C VAL A 317 20.23 9.51 10.09
N PHE A 318 19.63 9.41 11.28
CA PHE A 318 20.17 9.99 12.50
C PHE A 318 21.15 9.00 13.12
N GLU A 319 22.45 9.26 12.95
CA GLU A 319 23.53 8.40 13.47
C GLU A 319 23.86 8.69 14.95
N GLY A 320 23.33 9.79 15.50
CA GLY A 320 23.63 10.30 16.83
C GLY A 320 24.62 11.48 16.78
N GLU A 321 24.91 12.07 17.95
CA GLU A 321 25.83 13.21 18.11
C GLU A 321 25.58 14.40 17.17
N GLY A 322 24.32 14.61 16.76
CA GLY A 322 23.91 15.66 15.87
C GLY A 322 24.17 15.39 14.37
N GLN A 323 24.68 14.24 14.02
CA GLN A 323 24.97 13.88 12.64
C GLN A 323 23.73 13.30 11.96
N VAL A 324 23.36 13.88 10.81
CA VAL A 324 22.29 13.40 9.93
C VAL A 324 22.85 13.16 8.55
N LYS A 325 22.72 11.90 8.09
CA LYS A 325 23.13 11.49 6.76
C LYS A 325 21.93 11.45 5.84
N ASP A 326 22.00 12.12 4.70
CA ASP A 326 21.01 11.99 3.62
C ASP A 326 21.35 10.74 2.81
N PHE A 327 20.46 9.74 2.83
CA PHE A 327 20.60 8.49 2.13
C PHE A 327 19.61 8.41 0.96
N PRO A 328 20.07 8.39 -0.29
CA PRO A 328 19.20 8.23 -1.44
C PRO A 328 18.71 6.78 -1.53
N GLY A 329 17.39 6.60 -1.60
CA GLY A 329 16.74 5.29 -1.63
C GLY A 329 15.72 5.10 -0.51
N ASN A 330 15.00 4.00 -0.58
CA ASN A 330 13.96 3.65 0.39
C ASN A 330 14.54 2.97 1.65
N TYR A 331 13.67 2.52 2.53
CA TYR A 331 14.09 1.90 3.79
C TYR A 331 14.75 0.52 3.59
N THR A 332 14.29 -0.26 2.62
CA THR A 332 14.88 -1.56 2.27
C THR A 332 16.30 -1.37 1.72
N ASP A 333 16.51 -0.44 0.79
CA ASP A 333 17.84 -0.11 0.25
C ASP A 333 18.82 0.29 1.36
N TYR A 334 18.37 1.11 2.31
CA TYR A 334 19.17 1.51 3.47
C TYR A 334 19.57 0.30 4.32
N ARG A 335 18.64 -0.60 4.60
CA ARG A 335 18.88 -1.81 5.40
C ARG A 335 19.87 -2.75 4.73
N GLU A 336 19.77 -2.94 3.43
CA GLU A 336 20.70 -3.76 2.66
C GLU A 336 22.12 -3.17 2.70
N ASN A 337 22.27 -1.86 2.54
CA ASN A 337 23.53 -1.16 2.67
C ASN A 337 24.16 -1.34 4.05
N VAL A 338 23.38 -1.15 5.13
CA VAL A 338 23.87 -1.35 6.51
C VAL A 338 24.27 -2.80 6.74
N ALA A 339 23.52 -3.77 6.21
CA ALA A 339 23.85 -5.19 6.32
C ALA A 339 25.13 -5.53 5.54
N ALA A 340 25.34 -4.94 4.37
CA ALA A 340 26.55 -5.11 3.57
C ALA A 340 27.79 -4.54 4.28
N ASP A 341 27.68 -3.33 4.82
CA ASP A 341 28.74 -2.68 5.62
C ASP A 341 29.07 -3.50 6.89
N GLY A 342 28.07 -4.08 7.55
CA GLY A 342 28.24 -4.95 8.71
C GLY A 342 28.98 -6.26 8.36
N LYS A 343 28.74 -6.85 7.20
CA LYS A 343 29.45 -8.05 6.70
C LYS A 343 30.91 -7.75 6.33
N LEU A 344 31.19 -6.56 5.83
CA LEU A 344 32.57 -6.14 5.50
C LEU A 344 33.43 -5.85 6.74
N LYS A 345 32.80 -5.57 7.89
CA LYS A 345 33.54 -5.37 9.18
C LYS A 345 33.90 -6.65 9.90
N ILE A 346 33.32 -7.79 9.57
CA ILE A 346 33.55 -9.08 10.26
C ILE A 346 34.73 -9.86 9.67
N ASP A 347 35.11 -9.62 8.41
CA ASP A 347 36.25 -10.30 7.76
C ASP A 347 37.37 -9.31 7.41
N LYS A 348 38.26 -9.03 8.37
CA LYS A 348 39.62 -8.55 8.09
C LYS A 348 40.64 -9.56 8.53
N PRO A 349 41.13 -10.42 7.65
CA PRO A 349 42.53 -10.83 7.63
C PRO A 349 43.33 -9.87 6.76
N LYS A 350 44.54 -9.59 7.24
CA LYS A 350 45.52 -8.67 6.70
C LYS A 350 45.89 -8.92 5.23
N LEU A 351 45.81 -7.85 4.44
CA LEU A 351 46.69 -7.39 3.36
C LEU A 351 47.32 -8.39 2.39
N LYS A 352 46.99 -8.27 1.13
CA LYS A 352 47.94 -8.09 0.01
C LYS A 352 47.34 -7.17 -1.05
N ASP A 353 48.19 -6.36 -1.70
CA ASP A 353 47.98 -5.25 -2.56
C ASP A 353 46.98 -5.41 -3.74
N PRO A 354 46.53 -4.31 -4.36
CA PRO A 354 45.32 -4.27 -5.14
C PRO A 354 45.49 -4.86 -6.54
N VAL A 355 44.71 -5.89 -6.83
CA VAL A 355 44.43 -6.30 -8.19
C VAL A 355 43.21 -5.52 -8.67
N LYS A 356 43.40 -4.80 -9.76
CA LYS A 356 42.38 -4.00 -10.42
C LYS A 356 41.12 -4.82 -10.67
N ASP A 357 40.01 -4.42 -10.05
CA ASP A 357 38.70 -4.93 -10.37
C ASP A 357 38.34 -4.57 -11.81
N ARG A 358 38.19 -5.59 -12.63
CA ARG A 358 37.52 -5.52 -13.92
C ARG A 358 36.02 -5.43 -13.63
N ALA A 359 35.41 -4.33 -14.07
CA ALA A 359 33.98 -4.18 -14.16
C ALA A 359 33.35 -5.46 -14.73
N SER A 360 32.33 -5.98 -14.08
CA SER A 360 31.52 -7.08 -14.59
C SER A 360 30.83 -6.62 -15.87
N GLU A 361 31.43 -6.91 -17.01
CA GLU A 361 30.73 -6.83 -18.30
C GLU A 361 29.52 -7.76 -18.24
N LYS A 362 28.33 -7.23 -18.52
CA LYS A 362 27.13 -8.03 -18.75
C LYS A 362 27.49 -9.11 -19.78
N ARG A 363 27.33 -10.37 -19.40
CA ARG A 363 27.58 -11.52 -20.28
C ARG A 363 26.60 -11.40 -21.46
N LYS A 364 27.12 -11.18 -22.66
CA LYS A 364 26.31 -11.22 -23.88
C LYS A 364 25.93 -12.66 -24.20
N LEU A 365 24.74 -12.83 -24.77
CA LEU A 365 24.26 -14.11 -25.26
C LEU A 365 25.28 -14.77 -26.19
N THR A 366 25.51 -16.06 -26.01
CA THR A 366 26.27 -16.85 -26.98
C THR A 366 25.44 -17.02 -28.27
N TYR A 367 26.09 -17.32 -29.39
CA TYR A 367 25.42 -17.53 -30.67
C TYR A 367 24.29 -18.56 -30.60
N ASN A 368 24.48 -19.62 -29.81
CA ASN A 368 23.47 -20.67 -29.63
C ASN A 368 22.30 -20.18 -28.76
N GLU A 369 22.55 -19.40 -27.72
CA GLU A 369 21.52 -18.78 -26.87
C GLU A 369 20.71 -17.73 -27.65
N GLN A 370 21.34 -16.96 -28.53
CA GLN A 370 20.66 -16.02 -29.41
C GLN A 370 19.72 -16.75 -30.38
N LYS A 371 20.18 -17.84 -30.99
CA LYS A 371 19.37 -18.65 -31.88
C LYS A 371 18.21 -19.34 -31.15
N GLU A 372 18.43 -19.78 -29.92
CA GLU A 372 17.40 -20.34 -29.05
C GLU A 372 16.37 -19.25 -28.71
N TYR A 373 16.80 -18.05 -28.35
CA TYR A 373 15.93 -16.91 -28.04
C TYR A 373 15.03 -16.54 -29.22
N ASP A 374 15.58 -16.47 -30.43
CA ASP A 374 14.87 -16.11 -31.67
C ASP A 374 13.82 -17.18 -32.10
N THR A 375 13.99 -18.44 -31.65
CA THR A 375 13.11 -19.54 -32.07
C THR A 375 12.12 -19.98 -31.00
N ILE A 376 12.38 -19.70 -29.72
CA ILE A 376 11.59 -20.21 -28.59
C ILE A 376 10.16 -19.65 -28.58
N GLU A 377 9.96 -18.42 -29.00
CA GLU A 377 8.66 -17.76 -29.10
C GLU A 377 7.76 -18.48 -30.12
N SER A 378 8.29 -18.83 -31.29
CA SER A 378 7.55 -19.57 -32.29
C SER A 378 7.20 -21.00 -31.86
N VAL A 379 8.02 -21.60 -30.99
CA VAL A 379 7.74 -22.92 -30.42
C VAL A 379 6.62 -22.85 -29.38
N ILE A 380 6.62 -21.81 -28.56
CA ILE A 380 5.54 -21.56 -27.57
C ILE A 380 4.22 -21.34 -28.29
N ASP A 381 4.18 -20.50 -29.34
CA ASP A 381 3.00 -20.26 -30.16
C ASP A 381 2.45 -21.53 -30.79
N GLY A 382 3.33 -22.42 -31.29
CA GLY A 382 2.95 -23.70 -31.83
C GLY A 382 2.29 -24.64 -30.81
N LEU A 383 2.85 -24.70 -29.61
CA LEU A 383 2.30 -25.48 -28.49
C LEU A 383 0.96 -24.90 -27.99
N GLU A 384 0.79 -23.61 -27.99
CA GLU A 384 -0.49 -22.98 -27.64
C GLU A 384 -1.57 -23.29 -28.67
N GLN A 385 -1.23 -23.28 -29.96
CA GLN A 385 -2.17 -23.69 -31.01
C GLN A 385 -2.55 -25.15 -30.87
N GLU A 386 -1.61 -26.07 -30.58
CA GLU A 386 -1.87 -27.46 -30.31
C GLU A 386 -2.80 -27.65 -29.11
N LYS A 387 -2.56 -26.88 -28.03
CA LYS A 387 -3.42 -26.83 -26.83
C LYS A 387 -4.86 -26.45 -27.17
N VAL A 388 -5.05 -25.41 -27.99
CA VAL A 388 -6.37 -24.96 -28.44
C VAL A 388 -7.04 -26.02 -29.32
N ALA A 389 -6.30 -26.66 -30.20
CA ALA A 389 -6.82 -27.73 -31.08
C ALA A 389 -7.28 -28.96 -30.28
N ILE A 390 -6.52 -29.37 -29.26
CA ILE A 390 -6.89 -30.46 -28.36
C ILE A 390 -8.12 -30.05 -27.53
N GLY A 391 -8.18 -28.80 -27.02
CA GLY A 391 -9.35 -28.28 -26.31
C GLY A 391 -10.63 -28.27 -27.17
N ALA A 392 -10.51 -28.00 -28.47
CA ALA A 392 -11.63 -28.09 -29.40
C ALA A 392 -12.11 -29.55 -29.60
N GLN A 393 -11.18 -30.51 -29.62
CA GLN A 393 -11.52 -31.93 -29.75
C GLN A 393 -12.28 -32.47 -28.52
N PHE A 394 -11.99 -31.94 -27.31
CA PHE A 394 -12.75 -32.33 -26.11
C PHE A 394 -14.24 -31.93 -26.14
N ASN A 395 -14.62 -30.98 -26.99
CA ASN A 395 -16.02 -30.56 -27.15
C ASN A 395 -16.82 -31.43 -28.17
N ASP A 396 -16.18 -32.40 -28.80
CA ASP A 396 -16.83 -33.26 -29.78
C ASP A 396 -17.57 -34.40 -29.07
N ALA A 397 -18.90 -34.44 -29.20
CA ALA A 397 -19.80 -35.37 -28.47
C ALA A 397 -19.66 -36.85 -28.81
N GLY A 398 -18.68 -37.25 -29.69
CA GLY A 398 -18.45 -38.60 -30.16
C GLY A 398 -17.15 -39.27 -29.70
N LEU A 399 -16.41 -38.68 -28.76
CA LEU A 399 -15.10 -39.20 -28.33
C LEU A 399 -15.23 -40.43 -27.41
N ASP A 400 -14.45 -41.47 -27.75
CA ASP A 400 -14.29 -42.67 -26.93
C ASP A 400 -13.46 -42.36 -25.66
N ALA A 401 -13.78 -43.03 -24.53
CA ALA A 401 -13.14 -42.78 -23.23
C ALA A 401 -11.61 -42.98 -23.26
N GLU A 402 -11.09 -43.84 -24.12
CA GLU A 402 -9.67 -44.11 -24.29
C GLU A 402 -8.95 -42.92 -24.96
N LYS A 403 -9.54 -42.34 -26.00
CA LYS A 403 -9.03 -41.14 -26.68
C LYS A 403 -9.11 -39.90 -25.78
N MET A 404 -10.11 -39.77 -24.93
CA MET A 404 -10.24 -38.69 -23.97
C MET A 404 -9.10 -38.73 -22.94
N LYS A 405 -8.68 -39.91 -22.54
CA LYS A 405 -7.54 -40.10 -21.63
C LYS A 405 -6.20 -39.75 -22.30
N GLU A 406 -6.00 -40.16 -23.55
CA GLU A 406 -4.80 -39.83 -24.34
C GLU A 406 -4.68 -38.32 -24.57
N LEU A 407 -5.74 -37.64 -24.96
CA LEU A 407 -5.78 -36.19 -25.13
C LEU A 407 -5.54 -35.46 -23.80
N GLY A 408 -6.02 -35.97 -22.68
CA GLY A 408 -5.77 -35.41 -21.35
C GLY A 408 -4.31 -35.53 -20.93
N VAL A 409 -3.64 -36.65 -21.24
CA VAL A 409 -2.19 -36.79 -20.98
C VAL A 409 -1.40 -35.84 -21.88
N ARG A 410 -1.72 -35.75 -23.15
CA ARG A 410 -1.04 -34.85 -24.09
C ARG A 410 -1.21 -33.38 -23.73
N LEU A 411 -2.41 -32.97 -23.26
CA LEU A 411 -2.67 -31.62 -22.80
C LEU A 411 -1.76 -31.25 -21.63
N LYS A 412 -1.58 -32.17 -20.70
CA LYS A 412 -0.72 -31.95 -19.52
C LYS A 412 0.75 -31.82 -19.92
N GLU A 413 1.22 -32.66 -20.84
CA GLU A 413 2.58 -32.56 -21.39
C GLU A 413 2.82 -31.20 -22.06
N ILE A 414 1.88 -30.72 -22.87
CA ILE A 414 1.95 -29.43 -23.55
C ILE A 414 2.00 -28.29 -22.51
N GLU A 415 1.21 -28.34 -21.45
CA GLU A 415 1.25 -27.34 -20.39
C GLU A 415 2.59 -27.30 -19.65
N GLU A 416 3.18 -28.46 -19.38
CA GLU A 416 4.52 -28.57 -18.78
C GLU A 416 5.61 -28.04 -19.73
N GLU A 417 5.52 -28.35 -21.04
CA GLU A 417 6.44 -27.86 -22.06
C GLU A 417 6.34 -26.34 -22.24
N ILE A 418 5.14 -25.76 -22.28
CA ILE A 418 4.93 -24.29 -22.35
C ILE A 418 5.56 -23.62 -21.13
N ALA A 419 5.30 -24.12 -19.93
CA ALA A 419 5.87 -23.56 -18.70
C ALA A 419 7.41 -23.60 -18.70
N PHE A 420 8.01 -24.71 -19.12
CA PHE A 420 9.46 -24.85 -19.23
C PHE A 420 10.06 -23.89 -20.27
N LYS A 421 9.47 -23.80 -21.47
CA LYS A 421 9.94 -22.92 -22.54
C LYS A 421 9.77 -21.44 -22.18
N THR A 422 8.70 -21.07 -21.52
CA THR A 422 8.46 -19.68 -21.05
C THR A 422 9.49 -19.27 -19.99
N ASN A 423 9.82 -20.12 -19.03
CA ASN A 423 10.88 -19.86 -18.07
C ASN A 423 12.24 -19.68 -18.76
N ARG A 424 12.55 -20.53 -19.72
CA ARG A 424 13.79 -20.46 -20.48
C ARG A 424 13.88 -19.18 -21.32
N TRP A 425 12.77 -18.74 -21.92
CA TRP A 425 12.68 -17.48 -22.65
C TRP A 425 12.93 -16.28 -21.74
N MET A 426 12.38 -16.27 -20.51
CA MET A 426 12.63 -15.20 -19.53
C MET A 426 14.10 -15.14 -19.12
N GLU A 427 14.75 -16.28 -18.86
CA GLU A 427 16.20 -16.31 -18.54
C GLU A 427 17.06 -15.72 -19.67
N LEU A 428 16.71 -16.00 -20.93
CA LEU A 428 17.44 -15.47 -22.09
C LEU A 428 17.13 -13.98 -22.30
N ALA A 429 15.89 -13.54 -22.05
CA ALA A 429 15.47 -12.15 -22.14
C ALA A 429 16.18 -11.22 -21.14
N GLU A 430 16.56 -11.73 -19.94
CA GLU A 430 17.34 -10.97 -18.95
C GLU A 430 18.80 -10.71 -19.39
N LEU A 431 19.30 -11.48 -20.38
CA LEU A 431 20.66 -11.38 -20.90
C LEU A 431 20.75 -10.54 -22.18
N VAL A 432 19.62 -10.19 -22.79
CA VAL A 432 19.50 -9.28 -23.96
C VAL A 432 19.55 -7.83 -23.49
#